data_77f518e30455aee10c2fafbd1512b06b
#
_entry.id   77f518e30455aee10c2fafbd1512b06b
#
_cell.length_a   1.000
_cell.length_b   1.000
_cell.length_c   1.000
_cell.angle_alpha   90.00
_cell.angle_beta   90.00
_cell.angle_gamma   90.00
#
_symmetry.space_group_name_H-M   'P 1'
#
loop_
_entity.id
_entity.type
_entity.pdbx_description
1 polymer ?
#
loop_
_entity_poly.entity_id
_entity_poly.type
_entity_poly.pdbx_seq_one_letter_code
_entity_poly.pdbx_strand_id
1 'polypeptide(L)'
;SIGREGPSVQIAAGIMQRAKVMLGPKTGITRHALLVAGGSAGIAAAFHAPLAGVVFAIEELSRKMDSRNSGLMIAAIVLGGLMAVSTFGNLTYFGRIQVPRLGWEAFIPGLMVAMASGLLGGLFSRVMVASLTGSSDRFSALRTRFPVRFAAAGGLVIAIIGLVTGGATYGAGSEAVKHMLAGNADVPEFYVTLKFIATWLTAWCGVPGGIFAPSLSIGAGIGHNVAAVTGSTEVSAALIAMGMAGFLAAVTQAPLTSFIIVMEMVDGHAMVLSLMTCAMVASLVSRMISRPLYTALADHMVNLATMPLPVAEPAEAVKEVEVPETPDAPDAIEAVETDAVEATAAPASPESPPISTAPR
;
A
#
# COMPACT_ATOMS: atom_id res chain seq x y z
N SER A 1 4.61 10.41 5.03
CA SER A 1 3.22 10.70 4.69
C SER A 1 2.65 9.60 3.77
N ILE A 2 2.47 8.39 4.34
CA ILE A 2 2.10 7.19 3.58
C ILE A 2 1.17 6.30 4.41
N GLY A 3 0.35 5.44 3.78
CA GLY A 3 -0.59 4.53 4.40
C GLY A 3 0.01 3.14 4.70
N ARG A 4 -0.76 2.32 5.41
CA ARG A 4 -0.40 0.93 5.83
C ARG A 4 -1.03 -0.14 4.93
N GLU A 5 -1.91 0.23 4.03
CA GLU A 5 -2.79 -0.69 3.29
C GLU A 5 -1.98 -1.57 2.33
N GLY A 6 -0.97 -1.01 1.65
CA GLY A 6 -0.07 -1.76 0.77
C GLY A 6 0.63 -2.92 1.49
N PRO A 7 1.35 -2.66 2.59
CA PRO A 7 1.93 -3.72 3.41
C PRO A 7 0.90 -4.73 3.93
N SER A 8 -0.29 -4.28 4.36
CA SER A 8 -1.35 -5.18 4.84
C SER A 8 -1.82 -6.15 3.75
N VAL A 9 -2.02 -5.66 2.52
CA VAL A 9 -2.36 -6.49 1.35
C VAL A 9 -1.26 -7.51 1.05
N GLN A 10 0.01 -7.08 1.06
CA GLN A 10 1.15 -7.95 0.77
C GLN A 10 1.32 -9.06 1.82
N ILE A 11 1.21 -8.71 3.10
CA ILE A 11 1.32 -9.68 4.20
C ILE A 11 0.18 -10.70 4.12
N ALA A 12 -1.06 -10.24 3.97
CA ALA A 12 -2.22 -11.11 3.88
C ALA A 12 -2.16 -12.04 2.65
N ALA A 13 -1.76 -11.52 1.48
CA ALA A 13 -1.54 -12.30 0.28
C ALA A 13 -0.43 -13.34 0.47
N GLY A 14 0.68 -12.97 1.10
CA GLY A 14 1.81 -13.86 1.38
C GLY A 14 1.44 -14.99 2.34
N ILE A 15 0.71 -14.70 3.42
CA ILE A 15 0.21 -15.71 4.38
C ILE A 15 -0.74 -16.68 3.66
N MET A 16 -1.69 -16.17 2.89
CA MET A 16 -2.64 -17.01 2.15
C MET A 16 -1.93 -17.87 1.10
N GLN A 17 -0.93 -17.34 0.41
CA GLN A 17 -0.11 -18.12 -0.52
C GLN A 17 0.65 -19.25 0.20
N ARG A 18 1.17 -18.99 1.41
CA ARG A 18 1.85 -20.01 2.21
C ARG A 18 0.92 -21.14 2.61
N ALA A 19 -0.35 -20.85 2.84
CA ALA A 19 -1.37 -21.87 3.15
C ALA A 19 -1.52 -22.93 2.05
N LYS A 20 -1.06 -22.66 0.81
CA LYS A 20 -1.04 -23.67 -0.26
C LYS A 20 -0.29 -24.94 0.11
N VAL A 21 0.72 -24.85 0.95
CA VAL A 21 1.47 -26.02 1.44
C VAL A 21 0.58 -26.95 2.26
N MET A 22 -0.40 -26.37 2.98
CA MET A 22 -1.37 -27.11 3.79
C MET A 22 -2.54 -27.64 2.99
N LEU A 23 -2.82 -27.02 1.83
CA LEU A 23 -3.85 -27.43 0.90
C LEU A 23 -3.24 -28.44 -0.06
N GLY A 24 -3.60 -29.71 0.02
CA GLY A 24 -3.07 -30.76 -0.84
C GLY A 24 -3.25 -30.44 -2.35
N PRO A 25 -2.49 -31.08 -3.23
CA PRO A 25 -2.50 -30.83 -4.68
C PRO A 25 -3.86 -31.10 -5.35
N LYS A 26 -4.73 -31.89 -4.71
CA LYS A 26 -6.06 -32.29 -5.23
C LYS A 26 -7.11 -31.18 -5.14
N THR A 27 -6.85 -30.08 -4.40
CA THR A 27 -7.85 -29.00 -4.18
C THR A 27 -8.15 -28.18 -5.44
N GLY A 28 -7.28 -28.20 -6.44
CA GLY A 28 -7.44 -27.41 -7.67
C GLY A 28 -7.31 -25.89 -7.48
N ILE A 29 -7.00 -25.44 -6.26
CA ILE A 29 -6.85 -24.00 -5.93
C ILE A 29 -5.51 -23.49 -6.48
N THR A 30 -5.55 -22.44 -7.29
CA THR A 30 -4.36 -21.85 -7.89
C THR A 30 -3.64 -20.91 -6.92
N ARG A 31 -2.33 -20.68 -7.13
CA ARG A 31 -1.59 -19.67 -6.37
C ARG A 31 -2.18 -18.27 -6.55
N HIS A 32 -2.61 -17.97 -7.77
CA HIS A 32 -3.25 -16.69 -8.10
C HIS A 32 -4.52 -16.48 -7.27
N ALA A 33 -5.41 -17.48 -7.18
CA ALA A 33 -6.62 -17.40 -6.36
C ALA A 33 -6.33 -17.14 -4.87
N LEU A 34 -5.29 -17.75 -4.32
CA LEU A 34 -4.86 -17.54 -2.94
C LEU A 34 -4.30 -16.12 -2.73
N LEU A 35 -3.50 -15.61 -3.66
CA LEU A 35 -2.99 -14.24 -3.61
C LEU A 35 -4.12 -13.21 -3.66
N VAL A 36 -5.09 -13.40 -4.58
CA VAL A 36 -6.27 -12.54 -4.70
C VAL A 36 -7.11 -12.59 -3.43
N ALA A 37 -7.41 -13.78 -2.92
CA ALA A 37 -8.20 -13.96 -1.69
C ALA A 37 -7.53 -13.31 -0.47
N GLY A 38 -6.21 -13.52 -0.31
CA GLY A 38 -5.44 -12.92 0.79
C GLY A 38 -5.34 -11.41 0.67
N GLY A 39 -5.02 -10.89 -0.52
CA GLY A 39 -4.92 -9.45 -0.76
C GLY A 39 -6.23 -8.71 -0.50
N SER A 40 -7.35 -9.29 -0.94
CA SER A 40 -8.68 -8.73 -0.72
C SER A 40 -9.12 -8.79 0.74
N ALA A 41 -8.81 -9.88 1.44
CA ALA A 41 -9.02 -9.98 2.88
C ALA A 41 -8.19 -8.94 3.65
N GLY A 42 -6.98 -8.64 3.16
CA GLY A 42 -6.13 -7.57 3.69
C GLY A 42 -6.77 -6.18 3.56
N ILE A 43 -7.41 -5.88 2.44
CA ILE A 43 -8.17 -4.63 2.23
C ILE A 43 -9.40 -4.58 3.15
N ALA A 44 -10.18 -5.68 3.20
CA ALA A 44 -11.35 -5.78 4.06
C ALA A 44 -11.01 -5.51 5.53
N ALA A 45 -9.91 -6.09 6.02
CA ALA A 45 -9.44 -5.89 7.37
C ALA A 45 -8.87 -4.48 7.61
N ALA A 46 -8.09 -3.95 6.67
CA ALA A 46 -7.41 -2.65 6.82
C ALA A 46 -8.40 -1.47 6.88
N PHE A 47 -9.51 -1.56 6.17
CA PHE A 47 -10.52 -0.50 6.07
C PHE A 47 -11.82 -0.80 6.83
N HIS A 48 -11.92 -1.95 7.49
CA HIS A 48 -13.16 -2.46 8.09
C HIS A 48 -14.31 -2.51 7.06
N ALA A 49 -13.99 -2.88 5.84
CA ALA A 49 -14.84 -2.77 4.66
C ALA A 49 -14.90 -4.09 3.88
N PRO A 50 -15.68 -5.09 4.32
CA PRO A 50 -15.74 -6.41 3.67
C PRO A 50 -16.26 -6.36 2.23
N LEU A 51 -17.31 -5.57 1.94
CA LEU A 51 -17.84 -5.44 0.58
C LEU A 51 -16.80 -4.79 -0.35
N ALA A 52 -16.08 -3.80 0.14
CA ALA A 52 -14.97 -3.19 -0.59
C ALA A 52 -13.89 -4.21 -0.93
N GLY A 53 -13.57 -5.13 -0.02
CA GLY A 53 -12.64 -6.23 -0.26
C GLY A 53 -13.10 -7.13 -1.42
N VAL A 54 -14.39 -7.47 -1.50
CA VAL A 54 -14.96 -8.27 -2.60
C VAL A 54 -14.84 -7.54 -3.93
N VAL A 55 -15.22 -6.26 -3.96
CA VAL A 55 -15.19 -5.47 -5.19
C VAL A 55 -13.76 -5.20 -5.63
N PHE A 56 -12.84 -4.93 -4.71
CA PHE A 56 -11.41 -4.81 -4.99
C PHE A 56 -10.82 -6.08 -5.62
N ALA A 57 -11.25 -7.25 -5.14
CA ALA A 57 -10.85 -8.52 -5.75
C ALA A 57 -11.25 -8.61 -7.22
N ILE A 58 -12.45 -8.15 -7.56
CA ILE A 58 -13.01 -8.25 -8.90
C ILE A 58 -12.44 -7.17 -9.82
N GLU A 59 -12.42 -5.92 -9.37
CA GLU A 59 -12.07 -4.76 -10.19
C GLU A 59 -10.56 -4.61 -10.40
N GLU A 60 -9.77 -4.83 -9.33
CA GLU A 60 -8.33 -4.56 -9.35
C GLU A 60 -7.48 -5.82 -9.46
N LEU A 61 -7.72 -6.83 -8.64
CA LEU A 61 -6.83 -7.97 -8.55
C LEU A 61 -7.09 -9.05 -9.59
N SER A 62 -8.35 -9.46 -9.77
CA SER A 62 -8.68 -10.60 -10.64
C SER A 62 -9.01 -10.17 -12.07
N ARG A 63 -9.63 -9.00 -12.24
CA ARG A 63 -10.19 -8.50 -13.52
C ARG A 63 -11.07 -9.52 -14.26
N LYS A 64 -11.19 -10.73 -13.75
CA LYS A 64 -12.06 -11.82 -14.22
C LYS A 64 -12.52 -12.61 -13.00
N MET A 65 -13.83 -12.76 -12.83
CA MET A 65 -14.36 -13.68 -11.84
C MET A 65 -14.12 -15.13 -12.32
N ASP A 66 -13.24 -15.83 -11.64
CA ASP A 66 -13.15 -17.28 -11.76
C ASP A 66 -14.20 -17.91 -10.84
N SER A 67 -15.29 -18.39 -11.42
CA SER A 67 -16.42 -18.97 -10.68
C SER A 67 -15.99 -20.12 -9.76
N ARG A 68 -14.90 -20.80 -10.10
CA ARG A 68 -14.40 -21.97 -9.34
C ARG A 68 -13.77 -21.59 -8.01
N ASN A 69 -13.22 -20.37 -7.88
CA ASN A 69 -12.50 -19.90 -6.69
C ASN A 69 -13.24 -18.79 -5.92
N SER A 70 -14.41 -18.35 -6.42
CA SER A 70 -15.18 -17.23 -5.81
C SER A 70 -15.56 -17.50 -4.37
N GLY A 71 -15.97 -18.73 -4.03
CA GLY A 71 -16.35 -19.11 -2.67
C GLY A 71 -15.20 -18.98 -1.67
N LEU A 72 -13.99 -19.43 -2.03
CA LEU A 72 -12.81 -19.27 -1.20
C LEU A 72 -12.47 -17.80 -0.98
N MET A 73 -12.53 -17.02 -2.04
CA MET A 73 -12.25 -15.59 -1.99
C MET A 73 -13.22 -14.86 -1.06
N ILE A 74 -14.53 -15.07 -1.22
CA ILE A 74 -15.56 -14.47 -0.37
C ILE A 74 -15.37 -14.92 1.08
N ALA A 75 -15.14 -16.21 1.34
CA ALA A 75 -14.92 -16.72 2.69
C ALA A 75 -13.70 -16.06 3.35
N ALA A 76 -12.58 -15.93 2.63
CA ALA A 76 -11.38 -15.28 3.14
C ALA A 76 -11.62 -13.80 3.47
N ILE A 77 -12.35 -13.08 2.63
CA ILE A 77 -12.68 -11.66 2.83
C ILE A 77 -13.59 -11.50 4.04
N VAL A 78 -14.65 -12.30 4.13
CA VAL A 78 -15.60 -12.24 5.25
C VAL A 78 -14.90 -12.58 6.57
N LEU A 79 -14.08 -13.63 6.60
CA LEU A 79 -13.32 -14.00 7.80
C LEU A 79 -12.31 -12.91 8.18
N GLY A 80 -11.60 -12.32 7.21
CA GLY A 80 -10.69 -11.20 7.45
C GLY A 80 -11.41 -9.98 8.04
N GLY A 81 -12.56 -9.63 7.49
CA GLY A 81 -13.41 -8.56 8.01
C GLY A 81 -13.96 -8.86 9.41
N LEU A 82 -14.43 -10.08 9.66
CA LEU A 82 -14.92 -10.52 10.99
C LEU A 82 -13.81 -10.46 12.04
N MET A 83 -12.59 -10.89 11.70
CA MET A 83 -11.44 -10.81 12.61
C MET A 83 -11.10 -9.35 12.93
N ALA A 84 -11.17 -8.45 11.96
CA ALA A 84 -10.95 -7.03 12.20
C ALA A 84 -12.03 -6.47 13.15
N VAL A 85 -13.31 -6.76 12.90
CA VAL A 85 -14.43 -6.34 13.75
C VAL A 85 -14.32 -6.94 15.16
N SER A 86 -13.93 -8.21 15.29
CA SER A 86 -13.81 -8.86 16.61
C SER A 86 -12.67 -8.28 17.45
N THR A 87 -11.61 -7.77 16.79
CA THR A 87 -10.40 -7.26 17.47
C THR A 87 -10.53 -5.77 17.79
N PHE A 88 -11.07 -4.98 16.86
CA PHE A 88 -11.12 -3.51 16.95
C PHE A 88 -12.53 -2.96 17.24
N GLY A 89 -13.53 -3.84 17.32
CA GLY A 89 -14.93 -3.46 17.48
C GLY A 89 -15.62 -3.16 16.14
N ASN A 90 -16.96 -3.11 16.20
CA ASN A 90 -17.81 -2.81 15.03
C ASN A 90 -17.94 -1.28 14.83
N LEU A 91 -16.80 -0.59 14.77
CA LEU A 91 -16.75 0.83 14.51
C LEU A 91 -16.38 1.05 13.03
N THR A 92 -17.14 1.91 12.38
CA THR A 92 -16.76 2.42 11.06
C THR A 92 -15.45 3.20 11.16
N TYR A 93 -14.60 3.13 10.13
CA TYR A 93 -13.24 3.66 10.18
C TYR A 93 -13.19 5.17 10.47
N PHE A 94 -14.12 5.93 9.91
CA PHE A 94 -14.25 7.38 10.13
C PHE A 94 -15.48 7.79 10.95
N GLY A 95 -16.23 6.82 11.49
CA GLY A 95 -17.49 7.09 12.16
C GLY A 95 -18.67 7.21 11.19
N ARG A 96 -19.85 7.42 11.75
CA ARG A 96 -21.08 7.60 10.96
C ARG A 96 -21.27 9.06 10.62
N ILE A 97 -21.34 9.36 9.33
CA ILE A 97 -21.72 10.70 8.89
C ILE A 97 -23.23 10.79 8.77
N GLN A 98 -23.79 11.83 9.38
CA GLN A 98 -25.19 12.19 9.17
C GLN A 98 -25.27 13.13 7.96
N VAL A 99 -25.83 12.65 6.89
CA VAL A 99 -26.01 13.44 5.69
C VAL A 99 -27.48 13.77 5.52
N PRO A 100 -27.84 15.06 5.48
CA PRO A 100 -29.18 15.47 5.11
C PRO A 100 -29.51 14.98 3.68
N ARG A 101 -30.79 14.90 3.33
CA ARG A 101 -31.15 14.54 1.95
C ARG A 101 -30.46 15.50 0.99
N LEU A 102 -29.60 14.93 0.13
CA LEU A 102 -28.91 15.71 -0.90
C LEU A 102 -29.93 16.20 -1.93
N GLY A 103 -30.22 17.49 -1.89
CA GLY A 103 -31.04 18.18 -2.86
C GLY A 103 -30.24 18.65 -4.08
N TRP A 104 -30.90 19.36 -4.99
CA TRP A 104 -30.26 19.97 -6.16
C TRP A 104 -29.13 20.95 -5.79
N GLU A 105 -29.15 21.51 -4.61
CA GLU A 105 -28.13 22.42 -4.08
C GLU A 105 -26.74 21.76 -3.99
N ALA A 106 -26.69 20.45 -3.74
CA ALA A 106 -25.45 19.69 -3.68
C ALA A 106 -24.90 19.29 -5.05
N PHE A 107 -25.69 19.48 -6.15
CA PHE A 107 -25.29 19.01 -7.48
C PHE A 107 -24.07 19.74 -8.03
N ILE A 108 -24.08 21.08 -8.00
CA ILE A 108 -22.97 21.90 -8.51
C ILE A 108 -21.71 21.69 -7.65
N PRO A 109 -21.74 21.79 -6.30
CA PRO A 109 -20.59 21.49 -5.46
C PRO A 109 -20.07 20.06 -5.66
N GLY A 110 -20.97 19.07 -5.76
CA GLY A 110 -20.60 17.69 -6.02
C GLY A 110 -19.87 17.47 -7.35
N LEU A 111 -20.34 18.15 -8.41
CA LEU A 111 -19.68 18.12 -9.71
C LEU A 111 -18.30 18.79 -9.67
N MET A 112 -18.17 19.90 -8.94
CA MET A 112 -16.88 20.56 -8.70
C MET A 112 -15.90 19.63 -7.98
N VAL A 113 -16.36 18.93 -6.94
CA VAL A 113 -15.54 17.91 -6.24
C VAL A 113 -15.11 16.80 -7.19
N ALA A 114 -16.02 16.28 -8.02
CA ALA A 114 -15.70 15.21 -8.96
C ALA A 114 -14.66 15.65 -10.00
N MET A 115 -14.81 16.84 -10.56
CA MET A 115 -13.87 17.40 -11.54
C MET A 115 -12.52 17.71 -10.92
N ALA A 116 -12.47 18.37 -9.74
CA ALA A 116 -11.24 18.69 -9.05
C ALA A 116 -10.49 17.42 -8.63
N SER A 117 -11.21 16.43 -8.08
CA SER A 117 -10.66 15.12 -7.72
C SER A 117 -10.12 14.37 -8.94
N GLY A 118 -10.82 14.41 -10.07
CA GLY A 118 -10.39 13.80 -11.32
C GLY A 118 -9.10 14.42 -11.87
N LEU A 119 -9.04 15.74 -11.92
CA LEU A 119 -7.88 16.50 -12.40
C LEU A 119 -6.67 16.29 -11.51
N LEU A 120 -6.81 16.53 -10.21
CA LEU A 120 -5.70 16.41 -9.25
C LEU A 120 -5.27 14.96 -9.05
N GLY A 121 -6.21 13.99 -9.03
CA GLY A 121 -5.90 12.57 -8.92
C GLY A 121 -5.21 12.03 -10.17
N GLY A 122 -5.63 12.47 -11.37
CA GLY A 122 -4.94 12.17 -12.62
C GLY A 122 -3.53 12.75 -12.67
N LEU A 123 -3.36 13.99 -12.22
CA LEU A 123 -2.04 14.61 -12.09
C LEU A 123 -1.17 13.85 -11.09
N PHE A 124 -1.73 13.49 -9.92
CA PHE A 124 -1.02 12.69 -8.90
C PHE A 124 -0.54 11.36 -9.47
N SER A 125 -1.42 10.63 -10.14
CA SER A 125 -1.08 9.35 -10.79
C SER A 125 0.03 9.53 -11.84
N ARG A 126 -0.06 10.56 -12.68
CA ARG A 126 0.96 10.87 -13.69
C ARG A 126 2.32 11.16 -13.08
N VAL A 127 2.37 12.01 -12.05
CA VAL A 127 3.60 12.39 -11.35
C VAL A 127 4.21 11.18 -10.63
N MET A 128 3.38 10.36 -9.99
CA MET A 128 3.80 9.12 -9.33
C MET A 128 4.43 8.14 -10.32
N VAL A 129 3.74 7.85 -11.43
CA VAL A 129 4.25 6.96 -12.46
C VAL A 129 5.58 7.49 -12.99
N ALA A 130 5.66 8.76 -13.42
CA ALA A 130 6.87 9.35 -13.95
C ALA A 130 8.04 9.26 -12.97
N SER A 131 7.79 9.49 -11.67
CA SER A 131 8.83 9.46 -10.64
C SER A 131 9.30 8.05 -10.29
N LEU A 132 8.42 7.05 -10.33
CA LEU A 132 8.71 5.70 -9.89
C LEU A 132 9.23 4.80 -11.03
N THR A 133 8.80 5.04 -12.29
CA THR A 133 9.27 4.26 -13.44
C THR A 133 10.60 4.74 -14.00
N GLY A 134 11.20 5.79 -13.43
CA GLY A 134 12.52 6.27 -13.81
C GLY A 134 12.47 7.09 -15.09
N SER A 135 12.14 8.38 -14.99
CA SER A 135 12.49 9.33 -16.03
C SER A 135 14.01 9.53 -16.04
N SER A 136 14.60 9.82 -17.23
CA SER A 136 16.04 10.09 -17.38
C SER A 136 16.47 11.43 -16.76
N ASP A 137 15.76 11.89 -15.74
CA ASP A 137 15.97 13.16 -15.06
C ASP A 137 17.16 13.10 -14.10
N ARG A 138 17.81 14.24 -13.90
CA ARG A 138 18.92 14.40 -12.96
C ARG A 138 18.58 13.94 -11.55
N PHE A 139 17.31 14.11 -11.11
CA PHE A 139 16.84 13.68 -9.80
C PHE A 139 16.74 12.16 -9.69
N SER A 140 16.29 11.48 -10.72
CA SER A 140 16.27 10.01 -10.77
C SER A 140 17.69 9.43 -10.75
N ALA A 141 18.62 10.06 -11.45
CA ALA A 141 20.03 9.71 -11.39
C ALA A 141 20.64 9.96 -9.99
N LEU A 142 20.25 11.03 -9.31
CA LEU A 142 20.68 11.30 -7.93
C LEU A 142 20.14 10.27 -6.95
N ARG A 143 18.85 9.86 -7.11
CA ARG A 143 18.23 8.83 -6.29
C ARG A 143 18.94 7.48 -6.42
N THR A 144 19.28 7.06 -7.63
CA THR A 144 20.00 5.79 -7.87
C THR A 144 21.44 5.84 -7.40
N ARG A 145 22.12 6.97 -7.56
CA ARG A 145 23.53 7.14 -7.15
C ARG A 145 23.72 7.30 -5.64
N PHE A 146 22.80 7.99 -4.95
CA PHE A 146 22.87 8.29 -3.52
C PHE A 146 21.53 8.07 -2.80
N PRO A 147 21.00 6.82 -2.75
CA PRO A 147 19.64 6.56 -2.27
C PRO A 147 19.41 7.03 -0.83
N VAL A 148 20.36 6.81 0.06
CA VAL A 148 20.25 7.21 1.48
C VAL A 148 20.21 8.73 1.64
N ARG A 149 21.06 9.46 0.93
CA ARG A 149 21.09 10.94 0.99
C ARG A 149 19.80 11.53 0.40
N PHE A 150 19.30 10.95 -0.69
CA PHE A 150 18.06 11.34 -1.32
C PHE A 150 16.86 11.14 -0.37
N ALA A 151 16.79 9.96 0.28
CA ALA A 151 15.75 9.66 1.25
C ALA A 151 15.83 10.58 2.48
N ALA A 152 17.02 10.88 2.97
CA ALA A 152 17.23 11.81 4.09
C ALA A 152 16.76 13.23 3.74
N ALA A 153 17.13 13.74 2.55
CA ALA A 153 16.68 15.06 2.09
C ALA A 153 15.16 15.13 1.92
N GLY A 154 14.57 14.09 1.28
CA GLY A 154 13.11 13.99 1.16
C GLY A 154 12.41 13.91 2.51
N GLY A 155 12.93 13.12 3.45
CA GLY A 155 12.43 13.03 4.80
C GLY A 155 12.47 14.37 5.55
N LEU A 156 13.54 15.15 5.36
CA LEU A 156 13.65 16.49 5.93
C LEU A 156 12.57 17.43 5.37
N VAL A 157 12.35 17.43 4.06
CA VAL A 157 11.28 18.24 3.43
C VAL A 157 9.92 17.83 3.96
N ILE A 158 9.62 16.52 4.08
CA ILE A 158 8.37 16.02 4.66
C ILE A 158 8.20 16.45 6.12
N ALA A 159 9.29 16.42 6.91
CA ALA A 159 9.26 16.89 8.28
C ALA A 159 8.94 18.38 8.37
N ILE A 160 9.54 19.22 7.52
CA ILE A 160 9.25 20.66 7.44
C ILE A 160 7.77 20.90 7.07
N ILE A 161 7.26 20.21 6.04
CA ILE A 161 5.84 20.27 5.65
C ILE A 161 4.95 19.92 6.84
N GLY A 162 5.29 18.87 7.57
CA GLY A 162 4.55 18.46 8.76
C GLY A 162 4.57 19.50 9.87
N LEU A 163 5.71 20.13 10.13
CA LEU A 163 5.82 21.21 11.12
C LEU A 163 4.98 22.42 10.73
N VAL A 164 5.06 22.86 9.47
CA VAL A 164 4.28 24.01 8.95
C VAL A 164 2.78 23.74 9.03
N THR A 165 2.36 22.47 8.88
CA THR A 165 0.93 22.10 8.95
C THR A 165 0.47 21.69 10.35
N GLY A 166 1.27 21.92 11.40
CA GLY A 166 0.91 21.49 12.75
C GLY A 166 0.70 19.99 12.90
N GLY A 167 1.35 19.18 12.05
CA GLY A 167 1.21 17.72 12.06
C GLY A 167 0.09 17.16 11.16
N ALA A 168 -0.78 17.99 10.59
CA ALA A 168 -1.93 17.54 9.81
C ALA A 168 -1.55 16.65 8.60
N THR A 169 -0.36 16.84 8.01
CA THR A 169 0.12 16.05 6.86
C THR A 169 0.86 14.78 7.26
N TYR A 170 1.09 14.51 8.55
CA TYR A 170 1.77 13.27 8.98
C TYR A 170 0.94 12.01 8.73
N GLY A 171 1.61 10.87 8.65
CA GLY A 171 1.01 9.55 8.51
C GLY A 171 0.08 9.42 7.31
N ALA A 172 -0.96 8.63 7.44
CA ALA A 172 -1.98 8.40 6.41
C ALA A 172 -2.96 9.58 6.24
N GLY A 173 -3.07 10.47 7.23
CA GLY A 173 -4.00 11.59 7.25
C GLY A 173 -5.37 11.27 7.84
N SER A 174 -5.53 10.10 8.48
CA SER A 174 -6.82 9.66 9.03
C SER A 174 -7.38 10.62 10.09
N GLU A 175 -6.53 11.17 10.94
CA GLU A 175 -6.96 12.14 11.96
C GLU A 175 -7.45 13.45 11.33
N ALA A 176 -6.75 13.97 10.31
CA ALA A 176 -7.20 15.16 9.59
C ALA A 176 -8.57 14.92 8.93
N VAL A 177 -8.81 13.72 8.36
CA VAL A 177 -10.12 13.36 7.79
C VAL A 177 -11.20 13.33 8.85
N LYS A 178 -10.94 12.75 10.02
CA LYS A 178 -11.89 12.74 11.15
C LYS A 178 -12.25 14.14 11.61
N HIS A 179 -11.25 15.03 11.73
CA HIS A 179 -11.47 16.44 12.08
C HIS A 179 -12.33 17.15 11.04
N MET A 180 -12.06 16.97 9.74
CA MET A 180 -12.87 17.54 8.67
C MET A 180 -14.32 17.04 8.72
N LEU A 181 -14.53 15.73 8.90
CA LEU A 181 -15.88 15.14 8.99
C LEU A 181 -16.64 15.55 10.25
N ALA A 182 -15.93 15.85 11.34
CA ALA A 182 -16.51 16.39 12.58
C ALA A 182 -16.85 17.88 12.50
N GLY A 183 -16.56 18.55 11.37
CA GLY A 183 -16.80 19.99 11.18
C GLY A 183 -15.79 20.88 11.89
N ASN A 184 -14.67 20.34 12.36
CA ASN A 184 -13.61 21.13 12.99
C ASN A 184 -12.77 21.81 11.89
N ALA A 185 -12.78 23.14 11.89
CA ALA A 185 -12.19 23.97 10.83
C ALA A 185 -10.66 24.12 10.89
N ASP A 186 -9.95 23.44 11.81
CA ASP A 186 -8.51 23.61 12.02
C ASP A 186 -7.64 22.89 10.97
N VAL A 187 -8.09 22.83 9.72
CA VAL A 187 -7.31 22.25 8.63
C VAL A 187 -6.66 23.37 7.83
N PRO A 188 -5.31 23.35 7.65
CA PRO A 188 -4.62 24.39 6.89
C PRO A 188 -5.19 24.55 5.47
N GLU A 189 -5.33 25.80 4.99
CA GLU A 189 -5.86 26.08 3.64
C GLU A 189 -5.11 25.33 2.51
N PHE A 190 -3.79 25.18 2.67
CA PHE A 190 -2.94 24.48 1.70
C PHE A 190 -2.81 22.96 1.97
N TYR A 191 -3.66 22.40 2.83
CA TYR A 191 -3.60 21.00 3.22
C TYR A 191 -3.53 20.05 2.02
N VAL A 192 -4.41 20.22 1.04
CA VAL A 192 -4.48 19.37 -0.18
C VAL A 192 -3.14 19.35 -0.89
N THR A 193 -2.57 20.52 -1.17
CA THR A 193 -1.30 20.66 -1.90
C THR A 193 -0.13 20.09 -1.11
N LEU A 194 -0.05 20.40 0.18
CA LEU A 194 1.04 19.95 1.04
C LEU A 194 0.97 18.44 1.29
N LYS A 195 -0.24 17.88 1.46
CA LYS A 195 -0.44 16.44 1.60
C LYS A 195 -0.12 15.69 0.30
N PHE A 196 -0.51 16.24 -0.85
CA PHE A 196 -0.15 15.72 -2.17
C PHE A 196 1.37 15.62 -2.33
N ILE A 197 2.09 16.71 -2.08
CA ILE A 197 3.55 16.77 -2.19
C ILE A 197 4.21 15.81 -1.20
N ALA A 198 3.78 15.80 0.06
CA ALA A 198 4.34 14.95 1.09
C ALA A 198 4.15 13.46 0.77
N THR A 199 2.99 13.08 0.25
CA THR A 199 2.71 11.68 -0.14
C THR A 199 3.53 11.27 -1.36
N TRP A 200 3.55 12.11 -2.39
CA TRP A 200 4.37 11.89 -3.58
C TRP A 200 5.85 11.76 -3.22
N LEU A 201 6.40 12.69 -2.45
CA LEU A 201 7.81 12.69 -2.07
C LEU A 201 8.16 11.46 -1.22
N THR A 202 7.28 11.05 -0.30
CA THR A 202 7.47 9.84 0.51
C THR A 202 7.61 8.60 -0.37
N ALA A 203 6.72 8.43 -1.35
CA ALA A 203 6.78 7.31 -2.28
C ALA A 203 8.02 7.39 -3.19
N TRP A 204 8.38 8.59 -3.66
CA TRP A 204 9.56 8.80 -4.51
C TRP A 204 10.86 8.51 -3.76
N CYS A 205 10.93 8.76 -2.46
CA CYS A 205 12.05 8.37 -1.61
C CYS A 205 12.22 6.86 -1.44
N GLY A 206 11.28 6.05 -1.94
CA GLY A 206 11.33 4.58 -1.86
C GLY A 206 10.84 4.01 -0.53
N VAL A 207 10.11 4.80 0.27
CA VAL A 207 9.51 4.31 1.51
C VAL A 207 8.38 3.33 1.17
N PRO A 208 8.42 2.08 1.66
CA PRO A 208 7.36 1.11 1.42
C PRO A 208 6.08 1.53 2.15
N GLY A 209 4.94 1.52 1.44
CA GLY A 209 3.65 1.87 2.04
C GLY A 209 2.52 1.94 1.03
N GLY A 210 1.31 2.17 1.52
CA GLY A 210 0.09 2.31 0.72
C GLY A 210 -0.21 3.77 0.39
N ILE A 211 -0.84 3.99 -0.73
CA ILE A 211 -1.29 5.33 -1.16
C ILE A 211 -2.81 5.51 -1.05
N PHE A 212 -3.57 4.47 -0.67
CA PHE A 212 -5.04 4.54 -0.54
C PHE A 212 -5.46 5.56 0.52
N ALA A 213 -5.04 5.39 1.78
CA ALA A 213 -5.44 6.29 2.84
C ALA A 213 -4.94 7.73 2.65
N PRO A 214 -3.70 8.00 2.20
CA PRO A 214 -3.30 9.34 1.80
C PRO A 214 -4.16 9.92 0.66
N SER A 215 -4.57 9.10 -0.32
CA SER A 215 -5.47 9.55 -1.39
C SER A 215 -6.85 9.92 -0.86
N LEU A 216 -7.42 9.11 0.05
CA LEU A 216 -8.66 9.48 0.75
C LEU A 216 -8.52 10.81 1.48
N SER A 217 -7.39 11.02 2.15
CA SER A 217 -7.12 12.24 2.91
C SER A 217 -6.99 13.49 2.02
N ILE A 218 -6.33 13.39 0.86
CA ILE A 218 -6.25 14.45 -0.13
C ILE A 218 -7.66 14.75 -0.68
N GLY A 219 -8.40 13.70 -1.03
CA GLY A 219 -9.78 13.81 -1.50
C GLY A 219 -10.71 14.47 -0.49
N ALA A 220 -10.57 14.12 0.80
CA ALA A 220 -11.31 14.76 1.88
C ALA A 220 -11.04 16.27 1.93
N GLY A 221 -9.79 16.69 1.82
CA GLY A 221 -9.41 18.10 1.75
C GLY A 221 -10.00 18.82 0.53
N ILE A 222 -10.08 18.15 -0.64
CA ILE A 222 -10.74 18.71 -1.83
C ILE A 222 -12.23 18.96 -1.55
N GLY A 223 -12.94 17.97 -0.98
CA GLY A 223 -14.34 18.11 -0.61
C GLY A 223 -14.57 19.21 0.41
N HIS A 224 -13.70 19.31 1.42
CA HIS A 224 -13.72 20.37 2.42
C HIS A 224 -13.54 21.77 1.82
N ASN A 225 -12.53 21.95 0.96
CA ASN A 225 -12.26 23.23 0.29
C ASN A 225 -13.42 23.64 -0.62
N VAL A 226 -14.01 22.70 -1.37
CA VAL A 226 -15.19 23.00 -2.20
C VAL A 226 -16.38 23.39 -1.35
N ALA A 227 -16.63 22.72 -0.22
CA ALA A 227 -17.70 23.08 0.71
C ALA A 227 -17.51 24.51 1.26
N ALA A 228 -16.28 24.86 1.61
CA ALA A 228 -15.95 26.21 2.09
C ALA A 228 -16.16 27.29 1.02
N VAL A 229 -15.67 27.05 -0.22
CA VAL A 229 -15.78 28.01 -1.34
C VAL A 229 -17.22 28.19 -1.80
N THR A 230 -18.03 27.13 -1.79
CA THR A 230 -19.44 27.18 -2.21
C THR A 230 -20.40 27.58 -1.08
N GLY A 231 -19.91 27.72 0.16
CA GLY A 231 -20.74 27.99 1.33
C GLY A 231 -21.68 26.83 1.70
N SER A 232 -21.42 25.63 1.19
CA SER A 232 -22.26 24.43 1.34
C SER A 232 -21.96 23.71 2.66
N THR A 233 -22.02 24.40 3.79
CA THR A 233 -21.63 23.87 5.11
C THR A 233 -22.51 22.72 5.58
N GLU A 234 -23.81 22.76 5.29
CA GLU A 234 -24.77 21.73 5.67
C GLU A 234 -24.49 20.35 5.03
N VAL A 235 -23.94 20.36 3.82
CA VAL A 235 -23.59 19.14 3.06
C VAL A 235 -22.08 18.88 3.04
N SER A 236 -21.31 19.59 3.86
CA SER A 236 -19.84 19.49 3.89
C SER A 236 -19.37 18.05 4.06
N ALA A 237 -19.90 17.29 5.01
CA ALA A 237 -19.55 15.91 5.24
C ALA A 237 -19.79 15.02 3.99
N ALA A 238 -20.86 15.31 3.24
CA ALA A 238 -21.14 14.61 1.99
C ALA A 238 -20.11 14.94 0.90
N LEU A 239 -19.75 16.22 0.75
CA LEU A 239 -18.74 16.67 -0.22
C LEU A 239 -17.35 16.11 0.13
N ILE A 240 -17.02 16.02 1.41
CA ILE A 240 -15.78 15.40 1.90
C ILE A 240 -15.75 13.91 1.50
N ALA A 241 -16.82 13.16 1.77
CA ALA A 241 -16.91 11.76 1.37
C ALA A 241 -16.87 11.57 -0.15
N MET A 242 -17.53 12.43 -0.92
CA MET A 242 -17.45 12.43 -2.39
C MET A 242 -16.03 12.70 -2.87
N GLY A 243 -15.33 13.65 -2.25
CA GLY A 243 -13.92 13.93 -2.55
C GLY A 243 -13.01 12.74 -2.28
N MET A 244 -13.20 12.07 -1.14
CA MET A 244 -12.47 10.83 -0.81
C MET A 244 -12.65 9.76 -1.89
N ALA A 245 -13.89 9.46 -2.26
CA ALA A 245 -14.19 8.47 -3.29
C ALA A 245 -13.68 8.89 -4.66
N GLY A 246 -13.87 10.17 -5.03
CA GLY A 246 -13.47 10.73 -6.30
C GLY A 246 -11.95 10.72 -6.51
N PHE A 247 -11.18 11.19 -5.52
CA PHE A 247 -9.72 11.23 -5.65
C PHE A 247 -9.11 9.83 -5.67
N LEU A 248 -9.59 8.91 -4.82
CA LEU A 248 -9.14 7.52 -4.84
C LEU A 248 -9.45 6.86 -6.18
N ALA A 249 -10.67 7.07 -6.71
CA ALA A 249 -11.08 6.57 -8.03
C ALA A 249 -10.24 7.16 -9.16
N ALA A 250 -9.85 8.42 -9.06
CA ALA A 250 -8.99 9.06 -10.05
C ALA A 250 -7.57 8.51 -10.06
N VAL A 251 -7.00 8.20 -8.88
CA VAL A 251 -5.65 7.64 -8.74
C VAL A 251 -5.59 6.19 -9.19
N THR A 252 -6.53 5.36 -8.73
CA THR A 252 -6.54 3.92 -9.00
C THR A 252 -7.18 3.58 -10.33
N GLN A 253 -8.11 4.41 -10.81
CA GLN A 253 -9.03 4.16 -11.93
C GLN A 253 -9.94 2.94 -11.70
N ALA A 254 -10.22 2.65 -10.43
CA ALA A 254 -11.14 1.63 -9.93
C ALA A 254 -12.32 2.31 -9.20
N PRO A 255 -13.31 2.85 -9.93
CA PRO A 255 -14.39 3.63 -9.34
C PRO A 255 -15.31 2.82 -8.44
N LEU A 256 -15.59 1.53 -8.77
CA LEU A 256 -16.46 0.69 -7.95
C LEU A 256 -15.85 0.44 -6.58
N THR A 257 -14.60 0.04 -6.54
CA THR A 257 -13.84 -0.18 -5.30
C THR A 257 -13.79 1.11 -4.48
N SER A 258 -13.50 2.24 -5.12
CA SER A 258 -13.30 3.52 -4.43
C SER A 258 -14.55 4.01 -3.72
N PHE A 259 -15.73 3.99 -4.39
CA PHE A 259 -16.94 4.46 -3.74
C PHE A 259 -17.43 3.48 -2.65
N ILE A 260 -17.26 2.17 -2.84
CA ILE A 260 -17.67 1.17 -1.85
C ILE A 260 -16.78 1.24 -0.60
N ILE A 261 -15.45 1.41 -0.77
CA ILE A 261 -14.55 1.64 0.37
C ILE A 261 -15.05 2.82 1.21
N VAL A 262 -15.29 3.97 0.58
CA VAL A 262 -15.71 5.17 1.31
C VAL A 262 -17.10 4.98 1.92
N MET A 263 -18.03 4.38 1.19
CA MET A 263 -19.38 4.08 1.68
C MET A 263 -19.34 3.28 2.99
N GLU A 264 -18.54 2.21 3.05
CA GLU A 264 -18.41 1.39 4.27
C GLU A 264 -17.63 2.13 5.37
N MET A 265 -16.61 2.92 5.03
CA MET A 265 -15.79 3.64 6.01
C MET A 265 -16.55 4.74 6.77
N VAL A 266 -17.58 5.32 6.17
CA VAL A 266 -18.36 6.44 6.74
C VAL A 266 -19.82 6.06 7.03
N ASP A 267 -20.21 4.80 6.88
CA ASP A 267 -21.62 4.32 6.93
C ASP A 267 -22.54 5.13 6.00
N GLY A 268 -22.03 5.44 4.82
CA GLY A 268 -22.63 6.38 3.86
C GLY A 268 -23.63 5.73 2.90
N HIS A 269 -24.43 4.72 3.32
CA HIS A 269 -25.36 3.99 2.45
C HIS A 269 -26.40 4.90 1.78
N ALA A 270 -26.81 5.98 2.45
CA ALA A 270 -27.73 6.97 1.88
C ALA A 270 -27.14 7.76 0.69
N MET A 271 -25.81 7.75 0.53
CA MET A 271 -25.08 8.52 -0.47
C MET A 271 -24.52 7.68 -1.63
N VAL A 272 -24.90 6.42 -1.75
CA VAL A 272 -24.34 5.48 -2.75
C VAL A 272 -24.30 6.09 -4.15
N LEU A 273 -25.42 6.67 -4.62
CA LEU A 273 -25.50 7.26 -5.96
C LEU A 273 -24.55 8.45 -6.14
N SER A 274 -24.46 9.32 -5.14
CA SER A 274 -23.58 10.50 -5.17
C SER A 274 -22.10 10.09 -5.16
N LEU A 275 -21.72 9.15 -4.31
CA LEU A 275 -20.37 8.60 -4.24
C LEU A 275 -19.98 7.90 -5.54
N MET A 276 -20.87 7.05 -6.07
CA MET A 276 -20.66 6.33 -7.31
C MET A 276 -20.49 7.30 -8.50
N THR A 277 -21.41 8.28 -8.64
CA THR A 277 -21.33 9.28 -9.70
C THR A 277 -20.03 10.08 -9.63
N CYS A 278 -19.66 10.56 -8.43
CA CYS A 278 -18.42 11.30 -8.22
C CYS A 278 -17.20 10.45 -8.58
N ALA A 279 -17.13 9.21 -8.13
CA ALA A 279 -16.03 8.29 -8.42
C ALA A 279 -15.91 7.98 -9.93
N MET A 280 -17.04 7.76 -10.61
CA MET A 280 -17.05 7.50 -12.06
C MET A 280 -16.60 8.70 -12.86
N VAL A 281 -17.13 9.90 -12.56
CA VAL A 281 -16.73 11.14 -13.24
C VAL A 281 -15.25 11.43 -13.00
N ALA A 282 -14.79 11.36 -11.77
CA ALA A 282 -13.39 11.59 -11.43
C ALA A 282 -12.46 10.59 -12.13
N SER A 283 -12.83 9.30 -12.17
CA SER A 283 -12.08 8.28 -12.90
C SER A 283 -12.03 8.56 -14.40
N LEU A 284 -13.14 8.97 -15.01
CA LEU A 284 -13.20 9.32 -16.42
C LEU A 284 -12.28 10.50 -16.76
N VAL A 285 -12.32 11.56 -15.96
CA VAL A 285 -11.42 12.73 -16.10
C VAL A 285 -9.95 12.32 -15.95
N SER A 286 -9.65 11.50 -14.95
CA SER A 286 -8.29 11.02 -14.72
C SER A 286 -7.72 10.20 -15.88
N ARG A 287 -8.56 9.37 -16.53
CA ARG A 287 -8.16 8.57 -17.71
C ARG A 287 -7.69 9.40 -18.88
N MET A 288 -8.14 10.65 -18.98
CA MET A 288 -7.67 11.59 -20.01
C MET A 288 -6.26 12.13 -19.71
N ILE A 289 -5.79 12.04 -18.46
CA ILE A 289 -4.54 12.63 -17.99
C ILE A 289 -3.44 11.58 -17.80
N SER A 290 -3.79 10.42 -17.26
CA SER A 290 -2.82 9.38 -16.89
C SER A 290 -3.38 7.96 -17.12
N ARG A 291 -2.44 6.98 -17.08
CA ARG A 291 -2.78 5.55 -17.00
C ARG A 291 -3.09 5.16 -15.55
N PRO A 292 -3.80 4.03 -15.31
CA PRO A 292 -4.01 3.50 -13.96
C PRO A 292 -2.67 3.29 -13.25
N LEU A 293 -2.53 3.87 -12.04
CA LEU A 293 -1.26 3.90 -11.34
C LEU A 293 -0.71 2.49 -11.07
N TYR A 294 -1.52 1.60 -10.50
CA TYR A 294 -1.08 0.25 -10.14
C TYR A 294 -0.72 -0.61 -11.35
N THR A 295 -1.48 -0.50 -12.44
CA THR A 295 -1.17 -1.20 -13.69
C THR A 295 0.17 -0.74 -14.26
N ALA A 296 0.39 0.57 -14.32
CA ALA A 296 1.64 1.13 -14.82
C ALA A 296 2.85 0.72 -13.98
N LEU A 297 2.72 0.68 -12.66
CA LEU A 297 3.78 0.23 -11.76
C LEU A 297 4.01 -1.29 -11.86
N ALA A 298 2.95 -2.09 -11.97
CA ALA A 298 3.07 -3.53 -12.15
C ALA A 298 3.78 -3.88 -13.47
N ASP A 299 3.40 -3.23 -14.58
CA ASP A 299 4.07 -3.41 -15.87
C ASP A 299 5.56 -3.05 -15.78
N HIS A 300 5.89 -1.97 -15.08
CA HIS A 300 7.28 -1.58 -14.86
C HIS A 300 8.06 -2.62 -14.05
N MET A 301 7.49 -3.15 -12.97
CA MET A 301 8.13 -4.19 -12.15
C MET A 301 8.33 -5.50 -12.93
N VAL A 302 7.35 -5.91 -13.74
CA VAL A 302 7.48 -7.09 -14.60
C VAL A 302 8.58 -6.88 -15.63
N ASN A 303 8.64 -5.71 -16.27
CA ASN A 303 9.70 -5.39 -17.23
C ASN A 303 11.09 -5.44 -16.59
N LEU A 304 11.24 -4.91 -15.36
CA LEU A 304 12.50 -5.00 -14.63
C LEU A 304 12.89 -6.44 -14.30
N ALA A 305 11.92 -7.27 -13.89
CA ALA A 305 12.16 -8.66 -13.54
C ALA A 305 12.49 -9.55 -14.77
N THR A 306 12.07 -9.14 -15.96
CA THR A 306 12.32 -9.85 -17.23
C THR A 306 13.55 -9.34 -17.98
N MET A 307 14.16 -8.24 -17.53
CA MET A 307 15.44 -7.78 -18.09
C MET A 307 16.52 -8.84 -17.80
N PRO A 308 17.33 -9.23 -18.83
CA PRO A 308 18.49 -10.06 -18.59
C PRO A 308 19.37 -9.40 -17.53
N LEU A 309 19.76 -10.14 -16.52
CA LEU A 309 20.79 -9.66 -15.60
C LEU A 309 22.00 -9.22 -16.43
N PRO A 310 22.61 -8.06 -16.14
CA PRO A 310 23.89 -7.71 -16.76
C PRO A 310 24.81 -8.92 -16.57
N VAL A 311 25.25 -9.51 -17.67
CA VAL A 311 26.29 -10.54 -17.61
C VAL A 311 27.44 -9.86 -16.90
N ALA A 312 27.74 -10.29 -15.67
CA ALA A 312 28.93 -9.81 -14.99
C ALA A 312 30.07 -10.05 -15.98
N GLU A 313 30.69 -8.97 -16.45
CA GLU A 313 31.96 -9.10 -17.18
C GLU A 313 32.81 -10.03 -16.34
N PRO A 314 33.42 -11.07 -16.99
CA PRO A 314 34.34 -11.95 -16.28
C PRO A 314 35.32 -11.01 -15.56
N ALA A 315 35.37 -11.10 -14.24
CA ALA A 315 36.32 -10.32 -13.47
C ALA A 315 37.66 -10.45 -14.22
N GLU A 316 38.21 -9.34 -14.72
CA GLU A 316 39.52 -9.33 -15.38
C GLU A 316 40.40 -10.20 -14.52
N ALA A 317 40.94 -11.25 -15.17
CA ALA A 317 41.74 -12.26 -14.52
C ALA A 317 42.67 -11.55 -13.53
N VAL A 318 42.45 -11.86 -12.26
CA VAL A 318 43.37 -11.38 -11.21
C VAL A 318 44.74 -11.68 -11.73
N LYS A 319 45.49 -10.63 -12.12
CA LYS A 319 46.89 -10.78 -12.51
C LYS A 319 47.50 -11.63 -11.43
N GLU A 320 47.96 -12.80 -11.83
CA GLU A 320 48.74 -13.69 -10.98
C GLU A 320 49.76 -12.79 -10.29
N VAL A 321 49.58 -12.59 -9.00
CA VAL A 321 50.61 -11.95 -8.18
C VAL A 321 51.76 -12.96 -8.19
N GLU A 322 52.81 -12.61 -8.98
CA GLU A 322 54.09 -13.30 -8.92
C GLU A 322 54.49 -13.39 -7.46
N VAL A 323 54.38 -14.58 -6.91
CA VAL A 323 54.89 -14.88 -5.56
C VAL A 323 56.41 -14.79 -5.72
N PRO A 324 57.10 -13.91 -4.99
CA PRO A 324 58.57 -13.87 -5.01
C PRO A 324 59.09 -15.22 -4.56
N GLU A 325 59.94 -15.82 -5.39
CA GLU A 325 60.70 -17.04 -5.04
C GLU A 325 61.45 -16.78 -3.71
N THR A 326 61.11 -17.57 -2.69
CA THR A 326 61.89 -17.60 -1.46
C THR A 326 63.23 -18.26 -1.72
N PRO A 327 64.36 -17.62 -1.31
CA PRO A 327 65.68 -18.22 -1.45
C PRO A 327 65.79 -19.51 -0.64
N ASP A 328 66.45 -20.50 -1.23
CA ASP A 328 66.81 -21.78 -0.65
C ASP A 328 67.26 -21.68 0.80
N ALA A 329 66.61 -22.45 1.69
CA ALA A 329 67.10 -22.74 3.01
C ALA A 329 67.59 -24.20 3.06
N PRO A 330 68.79 -24.46 3.62
CA PRO A 330 69.46 -25.75 3.55
C PRO A 330 68.84 -26.80 4.47
N ASP A 331 69.03 -28.05 4.02
CA ASP A 331 68.67 -29.30 4.69
C ASP A 331 69.10 -29.35 6.15
N ALA A 332 68.12 -29.65 7.01
CA ALA A 332 68.41 -30.27 8.31
C ALA A 332 67.31 -31.30 8.58
N ILE A 333 67.71 -32.53 8.37
CA ILE A 333 67.02 -33.73 8.78
C ILE A 333 67.12 -33.78 10.32
N GLU A 334 66.02 -33.95 11.04
CA GLU A 334 66.04 -34.88 12.18
C GLU A 334 64.62 -35.27 12.59
N ALA A 335 64.44 -36.55 12.69
CA ALA A 335 63.24 -37.27 13.09
C ALA A 335 62.97 -37.08 14.59
N VAL A 336 61.74 -36.90 14.96
CA VAL A 336 61.23 -37.34 16.27
C VAL A 336 59.88 -38.00 16.09
N GLU A 337 59.81 -39.21 16.57
CA GLU A 337 58.73 -40.18 16.63
C GLU A 337 57.46 -39.68 17.37
N THR A 338 56.39 -40.15 16.88
CA THR A 338 55.16 -40.66 17.55
C THR A 338 54.91 -40.24 19.01
N ASP A 339 53.73 -39.69 19.23
CA ASP A 339 52.84 -40.24 20.26
C ASP A 339 51.38 -39.93 19.96
N ALA A 340 50.61 -41.00 19.92
CA ALA A 340 49.17 -41.07 19.81
C ALA A 340 48.56 -40.71 21.18
N VAL A 341 47.58 -39.85 21.22
CA VAL A 341 46.61 -39.80 22.32
C VAL A 341 45.19 -39.66 21.76
N GLU A 342 44.53 -40.69 21.95
CA GLU A 342 43.16 -41.10 22.03
C GLU A 342 42.16 -40.01 22.47
N ALA A 343 41.08 -39.97 21.73
CA ALA A 343 39.67 -39.81 22.11
C ALA A 343 39.28 -38.96 23.34
N THR A 344 38.34 -38.05 23.12
CA THR A 344 37.23 -37.94 24.06
C THR A 344 35.95 -37.57 23.34
N ALA A 345 34.97 -38.47 23.47
CA ALA A 345 33.60 -38.36 23.02
C ALA A 345 32.83 -37.26 23.77
N ALA A 346 31.97 -36.59 23.08
CA ALA A 346 30.99 -35.65 23.65
C ALA A 346 29.89 -36.40 24.42
N PRO A 347 29.39 -35.91 25.54
CA PRO A 347 28.31 -36.53 26.28
C PRO A 347 26.93 -36.20 25.68
N ALA A 348 26.06 -37.20 25.74
CA ALA A 348 24.66 -37.20 25.35
C ALA A 348 23.80 -36.22 26.16
N SER A 349 22.80 -35.65 25.49
CA SER A 349 21.73 -34.83 26.07
C SER A 349 20.81 -35.70 26.96
N PRO A 350 20.25 -35.15 28.06
CA PRO A 350 19.36 -35.90 28.93
C PRO A 350 17.93 -36.00 28.37
N GLU A 351 17.35 -37.17 28.52
CA GLU A 351 15.98 -37.55 28.25
C GLU A 351 14.97 -36.73 29.07
N SER A 352 13.85 -36.36 28.41
CA SER A 352 12.68 -35.80 29.05
C SER A 352 11.84 -36.87 29.75
N PRO A 353 11.26 -36.61 30.94
CA PRO A 353 10.43 -37.59 31.63
C PRO A 353 9.04 -37.74 31.02
N PRO A 354 8.38 -38.90 31.23
CA PRO A 354 7.08 -39.22 30.60
C PRO A 354 5.92 -38.52 31.29
N ILE A 355 4.96 -38.08 30.45
CA ILE A 355 3.69 -37.49 30.89
C ILE A 355 2.80 -38.58 31.46
N SER A 356 2.45 -38.42 32.72
CA SER A 356 1.49 -39.25 33.48
C SER A 356 0.04 -38.97 32.96
N THR A 357 -0.58 -40.02 32.45
CA THR A 357 -2.04 -40.10 32.27
C THR A 357 -2.69 -40.52 33.57
N ALA A 358 -3.61 -39.72 34.08
CA ALA A 358 -4.63 -40.19 35.03
C ALA A 358 -5.95 -39.41 34.79
N PRO A 359 -7.11 -40.09 34.91
CA PRO A 359 -8.40 -39.64 34.41
C PRO A 359 -9.23 -38.93 35.46
N ARG A 360 -10.01 -37.92 35.04
CA ARG A 360 -11.36 -37.68 35.50
C ARG A 360 -12.11 -36.72 34.54
#